data_fe72f1aa150869c6fe00a429a5912c1e
#
_entry.id   fe72f1aa150869c6fe00a429a5912c1e
#
_cell.length_a   1.000
_cell.length_b   1.000
_cell.length_c   1.000
_cell.angle_alpha   90.00
_cell.angle_beta   90.00
_cell.angle_gamma   90.00
#
_symmetry.space_group_name_H-M   'P 1'
#
loop_
_entity.id
_entity.type
_entity.pdbx_description
1 polymer ?
#
loop_
_entity_poly.entity_id
_entity_poly.type
_entity_poly.pdbx_seq_one_letter_code
_entity_poly.pdbx_strand_id
1 'polypeptide(L)'
;RRGRIAARAPVRRLRPCAAFPVGPSTGDGDTIAALATPPARGAVAVVRVSGPDALAVAAAVFRQARTKNKGVEWAAESHTVAYGHAVDAAGSPIDEVLALAFRAPRSYTREHVVELHAHGGAVCGPRVLGALLAAGARLARPGEFTLRAYLSGRLGLDQAESVAALVSARSRGAADAALAGLGGGVGARVASIRAAAVDLVARVEASLDFDEGDVPDLTGADAVAVLTPLLAAVDAALSTAARGAALAASPSVALVGRPNVGKSSLLNALADEDRCIVSAEAGTTRDVVEVGVDLGGARVALLDTAGV
;
A
#
# COMPACT_ATOMS: atom_id res chain seq x y z
N ARG A 1 29.97 36.10 20.86
CA ARG A 1 30.58 34.81 20.38
C ARG A 1 29.59 34.18 19.44
N ARG A 2 29.87 34.18 18.14
CA ARG A 2 29.05 33.65 17.10
C ARG A 2 29.18 32.12 17.10
N GLY A 3 28.10 31.39 17.39
CA GLY A 3 28.05 29.93 17.31
C GLY A 3 28.15 29.48 15.85
N ARG A 4 29.10 28.61 15.55
CA ARG A 4 29.25 27.96 14.25
C ARG A 4 28.11 26.95 14.09
N ILE A 5 27.25 27.14 13.08
CA ILE A 5 26.28 26.15 12.62
C ILE A 5 27.08 25.04 11.94
N ALA A 6 27.04 23.86 12.52
CA ALA A 6 27.67 22.66 11.96
C ALA A 6 27.09 22.33 10.60
N ALA A 7 27.96 22.00 9.65
CA ALA A 7 27.61 21.63 8.28
C ALA A 7 26.68 20.42 8.24
N ARG A 8 25.65 20.52 7.40
CA ARG A 8 24.70 19.41 7.08
C ARG A 8 25.48 18.18 6.64
N ALA A 9 25.26 17.06 7.33
CA ALA A 9 25.66 15.76 6.82
C ALA A 9 24.99 15.49 5.46
N PRO A 10 25.69 14.83 4.51
CA PRO A 10 25.11 14.53 3.20
C PRO A 10 23.88 13.64 3.38
N VAL A 11 22.78 14.05 2.78
CA VAL A 11 21.56 13.24 2.66
C VAL A 11 21.95 11.91 2.05
N ARG A 12 21.88 10.84 2.84
CA ARG A 12 22.11 9.47 2.37
C ARG A 12 21.03 9.22 1.32
N ARG A 13 21.41 9.21 0.05
CA ARG A 13 20.52 8.79 -1.04
C ARG A 13 19.99 7.43 -0.65
N LEU A 14 18.67 7.34 -0.48
CA LEU A 14 17.98 6.06 -0.36
C LEU A 14 18.47 5.22 -1.54
N ARG A 15 19.09 4.09 -1.26
CA ARG A 15 19.36 3.11 -2.31
C ARG A 15 18.01 2.78 -2.93
N PRO A 16 17.86 2.83 -4.26
CA PRO A 16 16.66 2.32 -4.88
C PRO A 16 16.47 0.92 -4.33
N CYS A 17 15.26 0.64 -3.85
CA CYS A 17 14.85 -0.69 -3.44
C CYS A 17 15.34 -1.64 -4.53
N ALA A 18 16.17 -2.61 -4.15
CA ALA A 18 16.77 -3.51 -5.13
C ALA A 18 15.64 -4.00 -6.02
N ALA A 19 15.73 -3.68 -7.32
CA ALA A 19 14.79 -4.16 -8.29
C ALA A 19 14.80 -5.68 -8.12
N PHE A 20 13.70 -6.22 -7.56
CA PHE A 20 13.51 -7.66 -7.56
C PHE A 20 13.66 -8.06 -9.02
N PRO A 21 14.50 -9.06 -9.33
CA PRO A 21 14.58 -9.54 -10.68
C PRO A 21 13.16 -9.90 -11.08
N VAL A 22 12.60 -9.12 -11.98
CA VAL A 22 11.38 -9.46 -12.69
C VAL A 22 11.80 -10.62 -13.56
N GLY A 23 11.79 -11.82 -12.98
CA GLY A 23 11.88 -13.05 -13.74
C GLY A 23 10.73 -13.03 -14.73
N PRO A 24 10.90 -13.59 -15.94
CA PRO A 24 9.91 -13.58 -17.00
C PRO A 24 8.74 -14.51 -16.62
N SER A 25 7.86 -14.04 -15.76
CA SER A 25 6.55 -14.61 -15.48
C SER A 25 5.73 -13.64 -14.64
N THR A 26 5.53 -12.40 -15.13
CA THR A 26 4.22 -11.79 -15.03
C THR A 26 3.40 -12.50 -16.10
N GLY A 27 3.29 -13.82 -15.97
CA GLY A 27 2.48 -14.62 -16.88
C GLY A 27 1.03 -14.22 -16.66
N ASP A 28 0.41 -13.65 -17.67
CA ASP A 28 -1.01 -13.74 -17.85
C ASP A 28 -1.39 -15.19 -17.62
N GLY A 29 -1.90 -15.54 -16.42
CA GLY A 29 -2.45 -16.84 -16.22
C GLY A 29 -2.13 -17.58 -14.92
N ASP A 30 -1.28 -17.12 -14.00
CA ASP A 30 -1.09 -17.82 -12.73
C ASP A 30 -2.02 -17.31 -11.61
N THR A 31 -2.45 -18.24 -10.76
CA THR A 31 -3.27 -17.94 -9.58
C THR A 31 -2.37 -17.85 -8.35
N ILE A 32 -2.48 -16.74 -7.62
CA ILE A 32 -1.67 -16.47 -6.43
C ILE A 32 -2.49 -16.50 -5.16
N ALA A 33 -1.85 -16.86 -4.05
CA ALA A 33 -2.47 -16.84 -2.72
C ALA A 33 -1.50 -16.29 -1.67
N ALA A 34 -2.02 -15.59 -0.67
CA ALA A 34 -1.27 -15.17 0.51
C ALA A 34 -2.18 -14.90 1.70
N LEU A 35 -1.57 -14.86 2.90
CA LEU A 35 -2.18 -14.25 4.07
C LEU A 35 -2.26 -12.73 3.86
N ALA A 36 -3.46 -12.17 3.93
CA ALA A 36 -3.72 -10.73 3.85
C ALA A 36 -3.66 -10.05 5.23
N THR A 37 -3.68 -10.83 6.31
CA THR A 37 -3.53 -10.38 7.69
C THR A 37 -2.16 -10.79 8.25
N PRO A 38 -1.58 -10.03 9.21
CA PRO A 38 -0.34 -10.44 9.85
C PRO A 38 -0.47 -11.82 10.53
N PRO A 39 0.59 -12.65 10.55
CA PRO A 39 0.60 -13.96 11.21
C PRO A 39 0.75 -13.81 12.74
N ALA A 40 -0.08 -12.97 13.36
CA ALA A 40 -0.08 -12.68 14.79
C ALA A 40 -1.35 -13.20 15.46
N ARG A 41 -1.40 -13.18 16.79
CA ARG A 41 -2.65 -13.47 17.52
C ARG A 41 -3.70 -12.44 17.16
N GLY A 42 -4.84 -12.91 16.65
CA GLY A 42 -5.99 -12.11 16.26
C GLY A 42 -7.24 -12.96 16.22
N ALA A 43 -8.41 -12.35 16.08
CA ALA A 43 -9.66 -13.08 16.00
C ALA A 43 -9.85 -13.75 14.62
N VAL A 44 -9.36 -13.11 13.56
CA VAL A 44 -9.56 -13.54 12.18
C VAL A 44 -8.23 -13.52 11.42
N ALA A 45 -8.02 -14.54 10.57
CA ALA A 45 -6.98 -14.58 9.55
C ALA A 45 -7.65 -14.60 8.17
N VAL A 46 -7.23 -13.71 7.28
CA VAL A 46 -7.74 -13.63 5.91
C VAL A 46 -6.69 -14.18 4.95
N VAL A 47 -7.05 -15.21 4.19
CA VAL A 47 -6.24 -15.75 3.10
C VAL A 47 -6.89 -15.34 1.79
N ARG A 48 -6.16 -14.63 0.94
CA ARG A 48 -6.64 -14.15 -0.36
C ARG A 48 -6.03 -14.95 -1.49
N VAL A 49 -6.86 -15.28 -2.47
CA VAL A 49 -6.50 -15.94 -3.73
C VAL A 49 -6.90 -15.00 -4.87
N SER A 50 -6.05 -14.82 -5.89
CA SER A 50 -6.35 -14.01 -7.08
C SER A 50 -5.78 -14.66 -8.33
N GLY A 51 -6.54 -14.65 -9.41
CA GLY A 51 -6.12 -15.19 -10.70
C GLY A 51 -7.25 -15.88 -11.46
N PRO A 52 -6.96 -16.44 -12.64
CA PRO A 52 -7.96 -17.09 -13.48
C PRO A 52 -8.61 -18.30 -12.80
N ASP A 53 -7.83 -19.09 -12.05
CA ASP A 53 -8.29 -20.30 -11.39
C ASP A 53 -8.70 -20.07 -9.92
N ALA A 54 -8.75 -18.81 -9.44
CA ALA A 54 -9.01 -18.52 -8.03
C ALA A 54 -10.30 -19.16 -7.49
N LEU A 55 -11.35 -19.23 -8.30
CA LEU A 55 -12.62 -19.86 -7.91
C LEU A 55 -12.48 -21.37 -7.81
N ALA A 56 -11.80 -22.01 -8.76
CA ALA A 56 -11.60 -23.46 -8.79
C ALA A 56 -10.69 -23.92 -7.63
N VAL A 57 -9.57 -23.21 -7.42
CA VAL A 57 -8.64 -23.45 -6.31
C VAL A 57 -9.35 -23.30 -4.96
N ALA A 58 -10.14 -22.25 -4.77
CA ALA A 58 -10.90 -22.06 -3.55
C ALA A 58 -11.97 -23.13 -3.36
N ALA A 59 -12.67 -23.55 -4.41
CA ALA A 59 -13.68 -24.63 -4.35
C ALA A 59 -13.06 -25.98 -3.99
N ALA A 60 -11.80 -26.24 -4.37
CA ALA A 60 -11.09 -27.44 -3.94
C ALA A 60 -10.85 -27.49 -2.42
N VAL A 61 -10.70 -26.34 -1.78
CA VAL A 61 -10.37 -26.21 -0.34
C VAL A 61 -11.60 -25.88 0.52
N PHE A 62 -12.64 -25.32 -0.03
CA PHE A 62 -13.84 -24.89 0.71
C PHE A 62 -15.00 -25.89 0.55
N ARG A 63 -15.64 -26.22 1.66
CA ARG A 63 -16.88 -27.01 1.72
C ARG A 63 -17.94 -26.17 2.41
N GLN A 64 -18.97 -25.76 1.65
CA GLN A 64 -20.07 -24.97 2.20
C GLN A 64 -20.85 -25.79 3.23
N ALA A 65 -21.12 -25.19 4.39
CA ALA A 65 -21.99 -25.82 5.40
C ALA A 65 -23.41 -25.97 4.83
N ARG A 66 -24.00 -27.14 5.05
CA ARG A 66 -25.24 -27.56 4.41
C ARG A 66 -26.40 -26.64 4.75
N THR A 67 -26.89 -25.88 3.80
CA THR A 67 -28.30 -25.51 3.71
C THR A 67 -29.11 -26.77 3.30
N LYS A 68 -30.41 -26.82 3.54
CA LYS A 68 -31.32 -27.99 3.40
C LYS A 68 -31.20 -28.83 2.10
N ASN A 69 -30.47 -28.37 1.10
CA ASN A 69 -30.18 -29.07 -0.16
C ASN A 69 -28.83 -29.80 -0.10
N LYS A 70 -28.88 -31.12 0.10
CA LYS A 70 -27.72 -32.02 0.07
C LYS A 70 -27.08 -32.00 -1.32
N GLY A 71 -25.79 -31.63 -1.42
CA GLY A 71 -25.01 -31.86 -2.64
C GLY A 71 -24.84 -30.66 -3.58
N VAL A 72 -25.21 -29.45 -3.16
CA VAL A 72 -24.92 -28.26 -3.96
C VAL A 72 -23.47 -27.84 -3.73
N GLU A 73 -22.70 -27.88 -4.81
CA GLU A 73 -21.37 -27.34 -4.89
C GLU A 73 -21.43 -25.82 -4.65
N TRP A 74 -20.42 -25.24 -4.00
CA TRP A 74 -20.39 -23.81 -3.75
C TRP A 74 -20.41 -23.01 -5.07
N ALA A 75 -21.49 -22.29 -5.30
CA ALA A 75 -21.72 -21.56 -6.54
C ALA A 75 -20.78 -20.33 -6.71
N ALA A 76 -20.08 -19.91 -5.66
CA ALA A 76 -19.17 -18.76 -5.66
C ALA A 76 -19.79 -17.50 -6.30
N GLU A 77 -21.02 -17.16 -5.90
CA GLU A 77 -21.67 -15.93 -6.38
C GLU A 77 -20.86 -14.71 -5.97
N SER A 78 -20.74 -13.75 -6.90
CA SER A 78 -19.91 -12.57 -6.68
C SER A 78 -20.50 -11.65 -5.61
N HIS A 79 -19.65 -11.18 -4.68
CA HIS A 79 -20.00 -10.28 -3.58
C HIS A 79 -20.99 -10.91 -2.57
N THR A 80 -20.90 -12.23 -2.40
CA THR A 80 -21.65 -12.97 -1.39
C THR A 80 -20.72 -13.64 -0.41
N VAL A 81 -21.24 -13.92 0.77
CA VAL A 81 -20.53 -14.63 1.84
C VAL A 81 -21.16 -16.01 2.01
N ALA A 82 -20.33 -17.05 1.98
CA ALA A 82 -20.73 -18.42 2.26
C ALA A 82 -20.04 -18.91 3.54
N TYR A 83 -20.81 -19.52 4.45
CA TYR A 83 -20.26 -20.18 5.63
C TYR A 83 -19.95 -21.64 5.32
N GLY A 84 -18.82 -22.14 5.83
CA GLY A 84 -18.42 -23.52 5.64
C GLY A 84 -17.12 -23.88 6.36
N HIS A 85 -16.43 -24.88 5.83
CA HIS A 85 -15.18 -25.40 6.37
C HIS A 85 -14.09 -25.34 5.30
N ALA A 86 -12.90 -24.92 5.68
CA ALA A 86 -11.70 -25.19 4.91
C ALA A 86 -11.26 -26.63 5.15
N VAL A 87 -10.89 -27.33 4.09
CA VAL A 87 -10.44 -28.73 4.13
C VAL A 87 -9.06 -28.90 3.49
N ASP A 88 -8.33 -29.92 3.92
CA ASP A 88 -7.08 -30.33 3.28
C ASP A 88 -7.32 -31.21 2.04
N ALA A 89 -6.25 -31.66 1.40
CA ALA A 89 -6.31 -32.52 0.22
C ALA A 89 -6.98 -33.89 0.49
N ALA A 90 -6.99 -34.35 1.74
CA ALA A 90 -7.68 -35.56 2.16
C ALA A 90 -9.16 -35.32 2.50
N GLY A 91 -9.63 -34.08 2.45
CA GLY A 91 -10.98 -33.67 2.83
C GLY A 91 -11.18 -33.51 4.33
N SER A 92 -10.10 -33.54 5.13
CA SER A 92 -10.17 -33.35 6.57
C SER A 92 -10.36 -31.88 6.92
N PRO A 93 -11.22 -31.51 7.90
CA PRO A 93 -11.44 -30.13 8.27
C PRO A 93 -10.17 -29.47 8.82
N ILE A 94 -9.87 -28.28 8.35
CA ILE A 94 -8.79 -27.42 8.86
C ILE A 94 -9.36 -26.42 9.86
N ASP A 95 -10.47 -25.73 9.47
CA ASP A 95 -11.10 -24.68 10.25
C ASP A 95 -12.51 -24.37 9.74
N GLU A 96 -13.33 -23.74 10.56
CA GLU A 96 -14.56 -23.07 10.11
C GLU A 96 -14.22 -21.74 9.47
N VAL A 97 -14.79 -21.46 8.29
CA VAL A 97 -14.42 -20.27 7.50
C VAL A 97 -15.61 -19.60 6.85
N LEU A 98 -15.47 -18.31 6.58
CA LEU A 98 -16.32 -17.59 5.65
C LEU A 98 -15.57 -17.47 4.32
N ALA A 99 -16.22 -17.83 3.22
CA ALA A 99 -15.70 -17.66 1.87
C ALA A 99 -16.41 -16.49 1.17
N LEU A 100 -15.64 -15.54 0.67
CA LEU A 100 -16.10 -14.40 -0.10
C LEU A 100 -15.57 -14.52 -1.52
N ALA A 101 -16.45 -14.47 -2.51
CA ALA A 101 -16.06 -14.52 -3.92
C ALA A 101 -16.27 -13.15 -4.59
N PHE A 102 -15.31 -12.77 -5.42
CA PHE A 102 -15.34 -11.56 -6.25
C PHE A 102 -15.01 -11.96 -7.68
N ARG A 103 -15.99 -11.94 -8.57
CA ARG A 103 -15.77 -12.29 -9.97
C ARG A 103 -15.23 -11.09 -10.75
N ALA A 104 -14.28 -11.35 -11.63
CA ALA A 104 -13.74 -10.36 -12.55
C ALA A 104 -14.88 -9.65 -13.33
N PRO A 105 -14.73 -8.35 -13.62
CA PRO A 105 -13.66 -7.44 -13.24
C PRO A 105 -13.89 -6.74 -11.88
N ARG A 106 -14.95 -7.06 -11.15
CA ARG A 106 -15.36 -6.42 -9.89
C ARG A 106 -14.64 -7.02 -8.70
N SER A 107 -13.31 -6.83 -8.63
CA SER A 107 -12.44 -7.30 -7.55
C SER A 107 -11.28 -6.32 -7.32
N TYR A 108 -10.43 -6.60 -6.33
CA TYR A 108 -9.26 -5.77 -6.05
C TYR A 108 -8.24 -5.77 -7.19
N THR A 109 -8.03 -6.90 -7.84
CA THR A 109 -7.06 -7.08 -8.93
C THR A 109 -7.68 -7.00 -10.33
N ARG A 110 -9.00 -6.86 -10.44
CA ARG A 110 -9.81 -7.11 -11.64
C ARG A 110 -9.78 -8.55 -12.16
N GLU A 111 -9.10 -9.47 -11.47
CA GLU A 111 -9.16 -10.91 -11.69
C GLU A 111 -10.30 -11.54 -10.86
N HIS A 112 -10.50 -12.86 -10.94
CA HIS A 112 -11.27 -13.57 -9.94
C HIS A 112 -10.52 -13.55 -8.62
N VAL A 113 -11.20 -13.17 -7.53
CA VAL A 113 -10.63 -13.14 -6.18
C VAL A 113 -11.54 -13.93 -5.23
N VAL A 114 -10.91 -14.71 -4.36
CA VAL A 114 -11.59 -15.34 -3.22
C VAL A 114 -10.84 -14.98 -1.94
N GLU A 115 -11.59 -14.67 -0.89
CA GLU A 115 -11.06 -14.53 0.46
C GLU A 115 -11.66 -15.61 1.35
N LEU A 116 -10.79 -16.34 2.05
CA LEU A 116 -11.17 -17.27 3.10
C LEU A 116 -10.83 -16.66 4.45
N HIS A 117 -11.85 -16.38 5.25
CA HIS A 117 -11.71 -15.82 6.58
C HIS A 117 -11.74 -16.95 7.59
N ALA A 118 -10.61 -17.33 8.11
CA ALA A 118 -10.39 -18.37 9.11
C ALA A 118 -10.22 -17.76 10.51
N HIS A 119 -10.16 -18.59 11.55
CA HIS A 119 -9.73 -18.12 12.87
C HIS A 119 -8.29 -17.63 12.84
N GLY A 120 -8.03 -16.56 13.59
CA GLY A 120 -6.71 -15.94 13.70
C GLY A 120 -5.72 -16.78 14.50
N GLY A 121 -4.46 -16.37 14.46
CA GLY A 121 -3.37 -17.04 15.13
C GLY A 121 -2.38 -17.70 14.18
N ALA A 122 -1.37 -18.36 14.75
CA ALA A 122 -0.22 -18.86 14.01
C ALA A 122 -0.47 -20.17 13.23
N VAL A 123 -1.65 -20.79 13.36
CA VAL A 123 -1.86 -22.15 12.84
C VAL A 123 -2.90 -22.20 11.73
N CYS A 124 -4.13 -21.70 11.96
CA CYS A 124 -5.25 -21.88 11.02
C CYS A 124 -5.00 -21.21 9.67
N GLY A 125 -4.64 -19.92 9.66
CA GLY A 125 -4.34 -19.18 8.44
C GLY A 125 -3.26 -19.83 7.57
N PRO A 126 -2.06 -20.15 8.11
CA PRO A 126 -1.02 -20.87 7.37
C PRO A 126 -1.45 -22.24 6.85
N ARG A 127 -2.29 -23.01 7.58
CA ARG A 127 -2.82 -24.29 7.10
C ARG A 127 -3.77 -24.11 5.92
N VAL A 128 -4.67 -23.11 5.98
CA VAL A 128 -5.57 -22.77 4.86
C VAL A 128 -4.76 -22.32 3.64
N LEU A 129 -3.74 -21.46 3.84
CA LEU A 129 -2.84 -21.08 2.76
C LEU A 129 -2.13 -22.29 2.16
N GLY A 130 -1.59 -23.20 3.00
CA GLY A 130 -0.96 -24.44 2.53
C GLY A 130 -1.88 -25.32 1.69
N ALA A 131 -3.15 -25.43 2.06
CA ALA A 131 -4.16 -26.16 1.28
C ALA A 131 -4.41 -25.52 -0.09
N LEU A 132 -4.51 -24.18 -0.16
CA LEU A 132 -4.66 -23.43 -1.42
C LEU A 132 -3.44 -23.58 -2.34
N LEU A 133 -2.22 -23.58 -1.78
CA LEU A 133 -1.01 -23.84 -2.54
C LEU A 133 -0.97 -25.28 -3.09
N ALA A 134 -1.38 -26.26 -2.29
CA ALA A 134 -1.51 -27.65 -2.73
C ALA A 134 -2.60 -27.84 -3.79
N ALA A 135 -3.63 -26.99 -3.80
CA ALA A 135 -4.69 -26.98 -4.80
C ALA A 135 -4.33 -26.25 -6.11
N GLY A 136 -3.09 -25.74 -6.24
CA GLY A 136 -2.57 -25.17 -7.48
C GLY A 136 -2.32 -23.65 -7.48
N ALA A 137 -2.57 -22.96 -6.37
CA ALA A 137 -2.13 -21.57 -6.26
C ALA A 137 -0.62 -21.49 -6.02
N ARG A 138 0.01 -20.41 -6.48
CA ARG A 138 1.38 -20.02 -6.13
C ARG A 138 1.36 -19.02 -4.97
N LEU A 139 2.40 -19.06 -4.12
CA LEU A 139 2.56 -18.02 -3.11
C LEU A 139 2.77 -16.65 -3.77
N ALA A 140 1.98 -15.66 -3.35
CA ALA A 140 2.12 -14.30 -3.83
C ALA A 140 3.40 -13.65 -3.32
N ARG A 141 4.03 -12.83 -4.15
CA ARG A 141 5.15 -11.96 -3.75
C ARG A 141 4.62 -10.76 -2.94
N PRO A 142 5.44 -10.14 -2.08
CA PRO A 142 5.05 -8.92 -1.38
C PRO A 142 4.58 -7.83 -2.37
N GLY A 143 3.39 -7.27 -2.13
CA GLY A 143 2.79 -6.24 -2.98
C GLY A 143 2.17 -6.74 -4.30
N GLU A 144 2.19 -8.06 -4.60
CA GLU A 144 1.76 -8.57 -5.90
C GLU A 144 0.29 -8.34 -6.22
N PHE A 145 -0.60 -8.40 -5.25
CA PHE A 145 -2.01 -8.05 -5.48
C PHE A 145 -2.19 -6.60 -5.92
N THR A 146 -1.46 -5.68 -5.32
CA THR A 146 -1.49 -4.26 -5.71
C THR A 146 -0.83 -4.03 -7.07
N LEU A 147 0.26 -4.75 -7.37
CA LEU A 147 0.88 -4.75 -8.69
C LEU A 147 -0.12 -5.20 -9.79
N ARG A 148 -0.86 -6.29 -9.55
CA ARG A 148 -1.90 -6.76 -10.49
C ARG A 148 -3.04 -5.76 -10.63
N ALA A 149 -3.44 -5.08 -9.54
CA ALA A 149 -4.43 -4.01 -9.60
C ALA A 149 -3.92 -2.82 -10.44
N TYR A 150 -2.64 -2.49 -10.40
CA TYR A 150 -2.01 -1.49 -11.25
C TYR A 150 -1.95 -1.96 -12.72
N LEU A 151 -1.43 -3.15 -13.00
CA LEU A 151 -1.29 -3.68 -14.35
C LEU A 151 -2.64 -3.87 -15.06
N SER A 152 -3.68 -4.23 -14.32
CA SER A 152 -5.06 -4.31 -14.82
C SER A 152 -5.74 -2.95 -15.03
N GLY A 153 -5.07 -1.85 -14.73
CA GLY A 153 -5.60 -0.49 -14.85
C GLY A 153 -6.69 -0.14 -13.83
N ARG A 154 -6.80 -0.90 -12.71
CA ARG A 154 -7.70 -0.52 -11.61
C ARG A 154 -7.15 0.64 -10.79
N LEU A 155 -5.85 0.65 -10.55
CA LEU A 155 -5.15 1.68 -9.80
C LEU A 155 -4.13 2.40 -10.70
N GLY A 156 -3.97 3.70 -10.52
CA GLY A 156 -2.81 4.44 -10.99
C GLY A 156 -1.58 4.11 -10.15
N LEU A 157 -0.38 4.49 -10.63
CA LEU A 157 0.87 4.25 -9.89
C LEU A 157 0.87 5.00 -8.55
N ASP A 158 0.43 6.25 -8.54
CA ASP A 158 0.26 7.08 -7.35
C ASP A 158 -0.70 6.46 -6.32
N GLN A 159 -1.78 5.83 -6.79
CA GLN A 159 -2.72 5.10 -5.94
C GLN A 159 -2.11 3.81 -5.39
N ALA A 160 -1.34 3.07 -6.19
CA ALA A 160 -0.64 1.87 -5.74
C ALA A 160 0.41 2.18 -4.66
N GLU A 161 1.16 3.27 -4.82
CA GLU A 161 2.08 3.78 -3.80
C GLU A 161 1.34 4.23 -2.53
N SER A 162 0.17 4.87 -2.70
CA SER A 162 -0.67 5.32 -1.60
C SER A 162 -1.24 4.16 -0.77
N VAL A 163 -1.53 2.99 -1.39
CA VAL A 163 -1.90 1.76 -0.64
C VAL A 163 -0.77 1.35 0.29
N ALA A 164 0.48 1.30 -0.19
CA ALA A 164 1.63 0.95 0.64
C ALA A 164 1.86 1.98 1.76
N ALA A 165 1.73 3.27 1.45
CA ALA A 165 1.85 4.34 2.43
C ALA A 165 0.76 4.26 3.50
N LEU A 166 -0.49 3.96 3.12
CA LEU A 166 -1.62 3.83 4.06
C LEU A 166 -1.43 2.65 5.02
N VAL A 167 -1.01 1.48 4.50
CA VAL A 167 -0.76 0.28 5.31
C VAL A 167 0.41 0.48 6.28
N SER A 168 1.43 1.24 5.88
CA SER A 168 2.61 1.54 6.70
C SER A 168 2.48 2.81 7.53
N ALA A 169 1.37 3.53 7.45
CA ALA A 169 1.16 4.78 8.17
C ALA A 169 1.25 4.57 9.68
N ARG A 170 2.08 5.38 10.33
CA ARG A 170 2.30 5.33 11.79
C ARG A 170 1.69 6.52 12.53
N SER A 171 1.06 7.47 11.81
CA SER A 171 0.35 8.61 12.37
C SER A 171 -0.95 8.84 11.62
N ARG A 172 -1.90 9.53 12.29
CA ARG A 172 -3.17 9.92 11.66
C ARG A 172 -2.92 10.82 10.44
N GLY A 173 -2.02 11.79 10.54
CA GLY A 173 -1.69 12.68 9.43
C GLY A 173 -1.09 11.95 8.22
N ALA A 174 -0.24 10.91 8.46
CA ALA A 174 0.29 10.07 7.39
C ALA A 174 -0.82 9.23 6.73
N ALA A 175 -1.73 8.67 7.52
CA ALA A 175 -2.86 7.90 7.01
C ALA A 175 -3.82 8.77 6.19
N ASP A 176 -4.16 9.96 6.68
CA ASP A 176 -5.03 10.92 5.98
C ASP A 176 -4.39 11.38 4.65
N ALA A 177 -3.09 11.64 4.63
CA ALA A 177 -2.34 11.98 3.42
C ALA A 177 -2.32 10.83 2.39
N ALA A 178 -2.08 9.60 2.85
CA ALA A 178 -2.10 8.42 2.00
C ALA A 178 -3.51 8.13 1.44
N LEU A 179 -4.56 8.31 2.26
CA LEU A 179 -5.94 8.16 1.84
C LEU A 179 -6.32 9.20 0.77
N ALA A 180 -5.88 10.45 0.93
CA ALA A 180 -6.07 11.48 -0.08
C ALA A 180 -5.36 11.13 -1.41
N GLY A 181 -4.14 10.55 -1.34
CA GLY A 181 -3.43 10.03 -2.52
C GLY A 181 -4.17 8.88 -3.18
N LEU A 182 -4.73 7.95 -2.40
CA LEU A 182 -5.54 6.84 -2.90
C LEU A 182 -6.81 7.32 -3.63
N GLY A 183 -7.35 8.48 -3.24
CA GLY A 183 -8.43 9.17 -3.98
C GLY A 183 -8.02 9.70 -5.36
N GLY A 184 -6.76 9.58 -5.78
CA GLY A 184 -6.28 9.93 -7.12
C GLY A 184 -6.08 11.44 -7.35
N GLY A 185 -6.03 12.25 -6.28
CA GLY A 185 -5.93 13.71 -6.41
C GLY A 185 -4.65 14.18 -7.12
N VAL A 186 -3.52 13.51 -6.89
CA VAL A 186 -2.24 13.82 -7.57
C VAL A 186 -2.30 13.35 -9.01
N GLY A 187 -2.73 12.11 -9.26
CA GLY A 187 -2.86 11.54 -10.60
C GLY A 187 -3.78 12.37 -11.50
N ALA A 188 -4.92 12.84 -10.99
CA ALA A 188 -5.85 13.70 -11.73
C ALA A 188 -5.21 15.04 -12.13
N ARG A 189 -4.44 15.67 -11.22
CA ARG A 189 -3.71 16.92 -11.53
C ARG A 189 -2.64 16.70 -12.59
N VAL A 190 -1.84 15.65 -12.45
CA VAL A 190 -0.81 15.28 -13.43
C VAL A 190 -1.43 14.97 -14.79
N ALA A 191 -2.55 14.23 -14.82
CA ALA A 191 -3.28 13.92 -16.05
C ALA A 191 -3.79 15.17 -16.74
N SER A 192 -4.33 16.15 -15.99
CA SER A 192 -4.78 17.43 -16.54
C SER A 192 -3.63 18.24 -17.14
N ILE A 193 -2.50 18.37 -16.45
CA ILE A 193 -1.29 19.05 -16.94
C ILE A 193 -0.78 18.34 -18.21
N ARG A 194 -0.69 17.02 -18.17
CA ARG A 194 -0.26 16.21 -19.32
C ARG A 194 -1.16 16.39 -20.53
N ALA A 195 -2.48 16.37 -20.33
CA ALA A 195 -3.44 16.53 -21.44
C ALA A 195 -3.27 17.87 -22.12
N ALA A 196 -3.15 18.97 -21.35
CA ALA A 196 -2.95 20.29 -21.91
C ALA A 196 -1.57 20.45 -22.62
N ALA A 197 -0.52 19.80 -22.10
CA ALA A 197 0.77 19.78 -22.76
C ALA A 197 0.75 18.98 -24.07
N VAL A 198 0.07 17.82 -24.11
CA VAL A 198 -0.09 17.00 -25.31
C VAL A 198 -0.92 17.74 -26.37
N ASP A 199 -2.00 18.45 -25.96
CA ASP A 199 -2.80 19.27 -26.88
C ASP A 199 -1.95 20.38 -27.51
N LEU A 200 -1.09 21.04 -26.72
CA LEU A 200 -0.18 22.05 -27.26
C LEU A 200 0.83 21.43 -28.25
N VAL A 201 1.41 20.27 -27.95
CA VAL A 201 2.32 19.56 -28.85
C VAL A 201 1.62 19.22 -30.16
N ALA A 202 0.39 18.67 -30.11
CA ALA A 202 -0.37 18.33 -31.31
C ALA A 202 -0.67 19.59 -32.19
N ARG A 203 -0.96 20.72 -31.55
CA ARG A 203 -1.16 21.99 -32.29
C ARG A 203 0.12 22.52 -32.89
N VAL A 204 1.27 22.36 -32.23
CA VAL A 204 2.57 22.73 -32.80
C VAL A 204 2.90 21.84 -33.98
N GLU A 205 2.75 20.53 -33.84
CA GLU A 205 3.01 19.57 -34.93
C GLU A 205 2.09 19.85 -36.14
N ALA A 206 0.80 20.08 -35.91
CA ALA A 206 -0.13 20.44 -36.96
C ALA A 206 0.27 21.73 -37.71
N SER A 207 0.75 22.76 -36.98
CA SER A 207 1.21 24.00 -37.62
C SER A 207 2.51 23.87 -38.43
N LEU A 208 3.24 22.75 -38.25
CA LEU A 208 4.48 22.46 -39.02
C LEU A 208 4.21 21.56 -40.25
N ASP A 209 3.18 20.72 -40.18
CA ASP A 209 2.90 19.70 -41.21
C ASP A 209 1.87 20.16 -42.25
N PHE A 210 1.04 21.17 -41.93
CA PHE A 210 0.01 21.66 -42.85
C PHE A 210 0.39 23.02 -43.45
N ASP A 211 -0.09 23.30 -44.67
CA ASP A 211 0.15 24.57 -45.37
C ASP A 211 -0.55 25.75 -44.67
N GLU A 212 -0.01 26.98 -44.88
CA GLU A 212 -0.57 28.23 -44.36
C GLU A 212 -2.07 28.36 -44.74
N GLY A 213 -2.95 28.40 -43.74
CA GLY A 213 -4.40 28.59 -43.90
C GLY A 213 -5.24 27.32 -43.71
N ASP A 214 -4.67 26.12 -43.68
CA ASP A 214 -5.40 24.87 -43.45
C ASP A 214 -5.60 24.60 -41.93
N VAL A 215 -4.70 25.12 -41.11
CA VAL A 215 -4.75 25.04 -39.62
C VAL A 215 -4.52 26.45 -39.04
N PRO A 216 -5.20 26.85 -37.96
CA PRO A 216 -4.92 28.13 -37.33
C PRO A 216 -3.47 28.27 -36.91
N ASP A 217 -2.80 29.35 -37.29
CA ASP A 217 -1.43 29.64 -36.94
C ASP A 217 -1.26 29.67 -35.40
N LEU A 218 -0.31 28.89 -34.90
CA LEU A 218 0.08 28.91 -33.50
C LEU A 218 1.19 29.93 -33.29
N THR A 219 0.87 31.08 -32.69
CA THR A 219 1.87 32.07 -32.37
C THR A 219 2.64 31.71 -31.09
N GLY A 220 3.87 32.24 -30.93
CA GLY A 220 4.61 32.11 -29.68
C GLY A 220 3.86 32.65 -28.46
N ALA A 221 3.02 33.65 -28.64
CA ALA A 221 2.16 34.20 -27.59
C ALA A 221 1.08 33.18 -27.16
N ASP A 222 0.48 32.45 -28.10
CA ASP A 222 -0.50 31.40 -27.79
C ASP A 222 0.12 30.26 -27.01
N ALA A 223 1.33 29.85 -27.39
CA ALA A 223 2.08 28.82 -26.67
C ALA A 223 2.41 29.27 -25.23
N VAL A 224 2.86 30.52 -25.02
CA VAL A 224 3.12 31.07 -23.69
C VAL A 224 1.83 31.17 -22.86
N ALA A 225 0.69 31.53 -23.47
CA ALA A 225 -0.59 31.59 -22.78
C ALA A 225 -1.05 30.22 -22.24
N VAL A 226 -0.71 29.13 -22.93
CA VAL A 226 -0.99 27.75 -22.44
C VAL A 226 0.05 27.32 -21.42
N LEU A 227 1.34 27.58 -21.63
CA LEU A 227 2.42 27.10 -20.76
C LEU A 227 2.44 27.79 -19.39
N THR A 228 2.12 29.08 -19.33
CA THR A 228 2.16 29.85 -18.07
C THR A 228 1.28 29.24 -16.97
N PRO A 229 -0.01 28.93 -17.19
CA PRO A 229 -0.85 28.28 -16.17
C PRO A 229 -0.40 26.85 -15.87
N LEU A 230 0.19 26.12 -16.82
CA LEU A 230 0.74 24.78 -16.57
C LEU A 230 1.93 24.84 -15.62
N LEU A 231 2.85 25.77 -15.83
CA LEU A 231 4.00 26.00 -14.91
C LEU A 231 3.51 26.35 -13.51
N ALA A 232 2.54 27.27 -13.40
CA ALA A 232 1.95 27.63 -12.12
C ALA A 232 1.30 26.44 -11.40
N ALA A 233 0.63 25.54 -12.14
CA ALA A 233 0.06 24.32 -11.59
C ALA A 233 1.12 23.33 -11.08
N VAL A 234 2.24 23.20 -11.79
CA VAL A 234 3.39 22.37 -11.37
C VAL A 234 4.03 22.95 -10.12
N ASP A 235 4.30 24.26 -10.09
CA ASP A 235 4.90 24.94 -8.94
C ASP A 235 4.02 24.84 -7.69
N ALA A 236 2.70 24.98 -7.84
CA ALA A 236 1.75 24.78 -6.76
C ALA A 236 1.78 23.34 -6.22
N ALA A 237 1.90 22.34 -7.09
CA ALA A 237 2.04 20.95 -6.67
C ALA A 237 3.36 20.70 -5.93
N LEU A 238 4.47 21.22 -6.44
CA LEU A 238 5.81 21.11 -5.84
C LEU A 238 5.90 21.82 -4.48
N SER A 239 5.23 22.95 -4.29
CA SER A 239 5.24 23.69 -3.04
C SER A 239 4.73 22.87 -1.83
N THR A 240 3.88 21.88 -2.08
CA THR A 240 3.32 20.99 -1.05
C THR A 240 4.14 19.71 -0.82
N ALA A 241 5.08 19.39 -1.73
CA ALA A 241 5.84 18.13 -1.71
C ALA A 241 6.69 17.96 -0.45
N ALA A 242 7.37 19.03 0.01
CA ALA A 242 8.17 18.98 1.23
C ALA A 242 7.34 18.69 2.48
N ARG A 243 6.13 19.26 2.57
CA ARG A 243 5.19 19.00 3.66
C ARG A 243 4.66 17.57 3.61
N GLY A 244 4.32 17.08 2.42
CA GLY A 244 3.89 15.68 2.22
C GLY A 244 4.98 14.69 2.62
N ALA A 245 6.23 14.93 2.22
CA ALA A 245 7.38 14.12 2.61
C ALA A 245 7.63 14.13 4.13
N ALA A 246 7.46 15.28 4.78
CA ALA A 246 7.60 15.39 6.24
C ALA A 246 6.50 14.64 7.01
N LEU A 247 5.26 14.60 6.49
CA LEU A 247 4.15 13.83 7.06
C LEU A 247 4.34 12.31 6.88
N ALA A 248 4.92 11.91 5.75
CA ALA A 248 5.22 10.50 5.47
C ALA A 248 6.43 9.98 6.25
N ALA A 249 7.41 10.85 6.52
CA ALA A 249 8.56 10.52 7.35
C ALA A 249 8.17 10.63 8.83
N SER A 250 8.33 9.55 9.61
CA SER A 250 8.31 9.65 11.07
C SER A 250 9.69 10.19 11.52
N PRO A 251 9.84 11.48 11.85
CA PRO A 251 11.12 12.01 12.28
C PRO A 251 11.54 11.36 13.59
N SER A 252 12.81 11.00 13.70
CA SER A 252 13.38 10.48 14.94
C SER A 252 14.02 11.63 15.72
N VAL A 253 13.70 11.74 17.01
CA VAL A 253 14.27 12.72 17.93
C VAL A 253 15.02 11.98 19.02
N ALA A 254 16.33 12.16 19.08
CA ALA A 254 17.17 11.58 20.13
C ALA A 254 17.23 12.50 21.36
N LEU A 255 16.94 11.93 22.55
CA LEU A 255 17.13 12.61 23.83
C LEU A 255 18.58 12.42 24.28
N VAL A 256 19.39 13.50 24.15
CA VAL A 256 20.82 13.47 24.44
C VAL A 256 21.11 14.31 25.69
N GLY A 257 21.95 13.81 26.60
CA GLY A 257 22.34 14.54 27.82
C GLY A 257 23.10 13.67 28.80
N ARG A 258 23.70 14.29 29.83
CA ARG A 258 24.47 13.61 30.88
C ARG A 258 23.64 12.52 31.57
N PRO A 259 24.27 11.47 32.14
CA PRO A 259 23.58 10.50 32.98
C PRO A 259 22.77 11.19 34.12
N ASN A 260 21.60 10.63 34.46
CA ASN A 260 20.76 11.06 35.59
C ASN A 260 20.20 12.51 35.53
N VAL A 261 20.11 13.13 34.35
CA VAL A 261 19.49 14.47 34.19
C VAL A 261 17.98 14.43 33.94
N GLY A 262 17.35 13.25 33.97
CA GLY A 262 15.90 13.12 33.79
C GLY A 262 15.43 12.78 32.37
N LYS A 263 16.30 12.30 31.48
CA LYS A 263 15.94 11.92 30.10
C LYS A 263 14.82 10.87 30.07
N SER A 264 14.99 9.77 30.79
CA SER A 264 13.99 8.68 30.85
C SER A 264 12.71 9.12 31.58
N SER A 265 12.79 10.05 32.52
CA SER A 265 11.61 10.64 33.17
C SER A 265 10.84 11.53 32.20
N LEU A 266 11.53 12.30 31.35
CA LEU A 266 10.91 13.09 30.30
C LEU A 266 10.28 12.19 29.22
N LEU A 267 10.99 11.13 28.80
CA LEU A 267 10.48 10.14 27.88
C LEU A 267 9.19 9.50 28.42
N ASN A 268 9.20 9.05 29.67
CA ASN A 268 8.04 8.45 30.32
C ASN A 268 6.88 9.44 30.46
N ALA A 269 7.15 10.70 30.81
CA ALA A 269 6.11 11.72 30.90
C ALA A 269 5.48 12.03 29.54
N LEU A 270 6.27 12.03 28.46
CA LEU A 270 5.76 12.17 27.09
C LEU A 270 5.03 10.91 26.60
N ALA A 271 5.40 9.73 27.11
CA ALA A 271 4.79 8.45 26.80
C ALA A 271 3.49 8.18 27.58
N ASP A 272 3.34 8.74 28.78
CA ASP A 272 2.18 8.55 29.68
C ASP A 272 0.97 9.47 29.37
N GLU A 273 1.15 10.50 28.55
CA GLU A 273 0.00 11.23 28.02
C GLU A 273 -0.76 10.32 27.05
N ASP A 274 -2.10 10.26 27.14
CA ASP A 274 -3.06 9.42 26.38
C ASP A 274 -2.93 9.46 24.83
N ARG A 275 -1.80 9.92 24.32
CA ARG A 275 -1.43 10.09 22.91
C ARG A 275 -0.41 9.07 22.39
N CYS A 276 0.01 8.11 23.23
CA CYS A 276 1.03 7.13 22.86
C CYS A 276 0.44 5.78 22.47
N ILE A 277 0.68 5.36 21.24
CA ILE A 277 0.59 3.95 20.86
C ILE A 277 2.00 3.37 21.02
N VAL A 278 2.26 2.71 22.14
CA VAL A 278 3.52 2.00 22.39
C VAL A 278 3.56 0.77 21.48
N SER A 279 4.33 0.79 20.42
CA SER A 279 4.72 -0.42 19.69
C SER A 279 6.13 -0.81 20.12
N ALA A 280 6.23 -1.79 21.00
CA ALA A 280 7.48 -2.46 21.26
C ALA A 280 7.78 -3.39 20.07
N GLU A 281 8.42 -2.90 19.03
CA GLU A 281 9.09 -3.77 18.07
C GLU A 281 10.41 -4.24 18.70
N ALA A 282 10.37 -5.43 19.30
CA ALA A 282 11.57 -6.14 19.72
C ALA A 282 12.29 -6.67 18.47
N GLY A 283 13.39 -6.01 18.11
CA GLY A 283 14.21 -6.45 16.99
C GLY A 283 15.61 -5.83 17.02
N THR A 284 16.59 -6.59 17.50
CA THR A 284 18.06 -6.46 17.46
C THR A 284 18.74 -5.58 18.51
N THR A 285 19.25 -6.29 19.52
CA THR A 285 20.49 -6.09 20.31
C THR A 285 21.10 -4.71 20.43
N ARG A 286 21.04 -4.19 21.66
CA ARG A 286 21.70 -3.07 22.33
C ARG A 286 20.99 -1.72 22.31
N ASP A 287 20.13 -1.50 23.31
CA ASP A 287 20.02 -0.30 24.17
C ASP A 287 19.49 1.01 23.59
N VAL A 288 18.68 1.01 22.54
CA VAL A 288 17.89 2.19 22.18
C VAL A 288 16.41 1.85 22.31
N VAL A 289 15.75 2.40 23.32
CA VAL A 289 14.30 2.30 23.47
C VAL A 289 13.67 3.35 22.53
N GLU A 290 12.93 2.89 21.54
CA GLU A 290 12.17 3.76 20.63
C GLU A 290 10.72 3.86 21.12
N VAL A 291 10.27 5.08 21.44
CA VAL A 291 8.90 5.38 21.82
C VAL A 291 8.26 6.31 20.81
N GLY A 292 7.19 5.86 20.16
CA GLY A 292 6.43 6.69 19.21
C GLY A 292 5.45 7.61 19.95
N VAL A 293 5.58 8.92 19.78
CA VAL A 293 4.69 9.94 20.35
C VAL A 293 3.97 10.67 19.22
N ASP A 294 2.67 10.90 19.35
CA ASP A 294 1.90 11.73 18.41
C ASP A 294 1.93 13.19 18.86
N LEU A 295 2.61 14.03 18.09
CA LEU A 295 2.68 15.47 18.29
C LEU A 295 1.82 16.20 17.26
N GLY A 296 0.55 16.41 17.59
CA GLY A 296 -0.36 17.18 16.74
C GLY A 296 -0.67 16.54 15.38
N GLY A 297 -0.76 15.19 15.33
CA GLY A 297 -1.02 14.41 14.12
C GLY A 297 0.21 13.96 13.35
N ALA A 298 1.42 14.35 13.83
CA ALA A 298 2.70 13.86 13.33
C ALA A 298 3.31 12.89 14.36
N ARG A 299 3.60 11.65 13.96
CA ARG A 299 4.29 10.69 14.82
C ARG A 299 5.79 10.98 14.82
N VAL A 300 6.34 11.16 16.00
CA VAL A 300 7.77 11.35 16.25
C VAL A 300 8.30 10.13 17.01
N ALA A 301 9.36 9.51 16.51
CA ALA A 301 10.06 8.46 17.21
C ALA A 301 11.04 9.09 18.21
N LEU A 302 10.78 8.97 19.51
CA LEU A 302 11.72 9.38 20.55
C LEU A 302 12.69 8.23 20.83
N LEU A 303 13.99 8.52 20.67
CA LEU A 303 15.05 7.56 20.95
C LEU A 303 15.69 7.91 22.29
N ASP A 304 15.61 7.01 23.28
CA ASP A 304 16.40 7.13 24.52
C ASP A 304 17.81 6.65 24.25
N THR A 305 18.76 7.59 24.24
CA THR A 305 20.17 7.24 24.12
C THR A 305 20.72 7.00 25.51
N ALA A 306 21.23 5.80 25.80
CA ALA A 306 22.05 5.54 26.98
C ALA A 306 23.10 6.65 27.08
N GLY A 307 23.11 7.36 28.21
CA GLY A 307 23.83 8.63 28.34
C GLY A 307 25.27 8.62 27.82
N VAL A 308 25.55 9.53 26.93
CA VAL A 308 26.91 9.86 26.47
C VAL A 308 27.43 11.00 27.31
#